data_49f8f3c505e74410f668cf5a8f117b8c
#
_entry.id   49f8f3c505e74410f668cf5a8f117b8c
#
_cell.length_a   1.000
_cell.length_b   1.000
_cell.length_c   1.000
_cell.angle_alpha   90.00
_cell.angle_beta   90.00
_cell.angle_gamma   90.00
#
_symmetry.space_group_name_H-M   'P 1'
#
loop_
_entity.id
_entity.type
_entity.pdbx_description
1 polymer ?
#
loop_
_entity_poly.entity_id
_entity_poly.type
_entity_poly.pdbx_seq_one_letter_code
_entity_poly.pdbx_strand_id
1 'polypeptide(L)'
;MNDQFIQGIIFDWNKIDDDSYLKQIEALKDVERLEFQNSINFFVGENGSGKSTLLEAIAIAHGFNPEGGTKNYVFSTHDTHSELCDAIRVVKGYRKEKWGYFLRAESFYNVATKEEEYGGIDSARYHERSHGEGFLALAQNNLQPNGLYLFDEPEAALSPQRQLTLLMEIYKCCLLYTSP
;
A
#
# COMPACT_ATOMS: atom_id res chain seq x y z
N MET A 1 -19.98 -7.57 -12.75
CA MET A 1 -19.33 -6.30 -13.06
C MET A 1 -18.15 -6.18 -12.12
N ASN A 2 -16.96 -5.84 -12.60
CA ASN A 2 -15.77 -5.78 -11.73
C ASN A 2 -15.78 -4.45 -10.94
N ASP A 3 -16.04 -4.51 -9.63
CA ASP A 3 -16.25 -3.36 -8.74
C ASP A 3 -14.94 -2.81 -8.14
N GLN A 4 -13.80 -3.24 -8.64
CA GLN A 4 -12.48 -2.88 -8.10
C GLN A 4 -12.09 -1.44 -8.43
N PHE A 5 -11.38 -0.79 -7.52
CA PHE A 5 -10.79 0.54 -7.74
C PHE A 5 -9.60 0.48 -8.72
N ILE A 6 -8.80 -0.58 -8.62
CA ILE A 6 -7.72 -0.90 -9.54
C ILE A 6 -8.03 -2.24 -10.19
N GLN A 7 -8.11 -2.27 -11.51
CA GLN A 7 -8.35 -3.49 -12.29
C GLN A 7 -7.07 -4.17 -12.74
N GLY A 8 -5.97 -3.45 -12.73
CA GLY A 8 -4.67 -3.99 -13.12
C GLY A 8 -3.61 -2.94 -13.32
N ILE A 9 -2.48 -3.38 -13.80
CA ILE A 9 -1.28 -2.58 -14.08
C ILE A 9 -0.77 -2.98 -15.45
N ILE A 10 -0.33 -2.02 -16.23
CA ILE A 10 0.35 -2.21 -17.50
C ILE A 10 1.77 -1.70 -17.33
N PHE A 11 2.74 -2.50 -17.73
CA PHE A 11 4.17 -2.19 -17.68
C PHE A 11 4.65 -1.69 -19.04
N ASP A 12 5.45 -0.64 -19.02
CA ASP A 12 6.16 -0.11 -20.18
C ASP A 12 7.67 -0.22 -19.94
N TRP A 13 8.21 -1.39 -20.20
CA TRP A 13 9.62 -1.71 -19.98
C TRP A 13 10.58 -0.90 -20.84
N ASN A 14 10.09 -0.21 -21.89
CA ASN A 14 10.92 0.69 -22.69
C ASN A 14 11.34 1.95 -21.95
N LYS A 15 10.68 2.26 -20.84
CA LYS A 15 11.02 3.40 -19.98
C LYS A 15 12.08 3.08 -18.92
N ILE A 16 12.45 1.82 -18.80
CA ILE A 16 13.45 1.34 -17.84
C ILE A 16 14.76 1.10 -18.58
N ASP A 17 15.85 1.62 -18.05
CA ASP A 17 17.17 1.44 -18.62
C ASP A 17 17.55 -0.05 -18.69
N ASP A 18 18.35 -0.44 -19.70
CA ASP A 18 18.67 -1.84 -19.94
C ASP A 18 19.54 -2.45 -18.83
N ASP A 19 20.32 -1.65 -18.14
CA ASP A 19 21.18 -2.05 -17.01
C ASP A 19 20.49 -1.89 -15.64
N SER A 20 19.23 -1.47 -15.61
CA SER A 20 18.47 -1.33 -14.36
C SER A 20 18.26 -2.67 -13.67
N TYR A 21 18.42 -2.67 -12.35
CA TYR A 21 18.14 -3.85 -11.51
C TYR A 21 16.69 -4.34 -11.66
N LEU A 22 15.76 -3.47 -12.05
CA LEU A 22 14.35 -3.82 -12.25
C LEU A 22 14.16 -4.89 -13.33
N LYS A 23 14.99 -4.87 -14.39
CA LYS A 23 14.98 -5.90 -15.45
C LYS A 23 15.59 -7.23 -15.01
N GLN A 24 16.22 -7.28 -13.82
CA GLN A 24 16.79 -8.48 -13.22
C GLN A 24 15.82 -9.14 -12.22
N ILE A 25 14.71 -8.49 -11.87
CA ILE A 25 13.71 -9.07 -10.99
C ILE A 25 12.92 -10.12 -11.75
N GLU A 26 13.25 -11.40 -11.50
CA GLU A 26 12.67 -12.56 -12.21
C GLU A 26 11.13 -12.56 -12.23
N ALA A 27 10.50 -12.14 -11.14
CA ALA A 27 9.03 -12.10 -11.05
C ALA A 27 8.36 -11.00 -11.85
N LEU A 28 9.11 -9.99 -12.32
CA LEU A 28 8.56 -8.80 -12.97
C LEU A 28 9.03 -8.63 -14.43
N LYS A 29 10.24 -9.05 -14.78
CA LYS A 29 10.95 -8.72 -16.03
C LYS A 29 10.18 -8.96 -17.33
N ASP A 30 9.28 -9.95 -17.35
CA ASP A 30 8.52 -10.33 -18.53
C ASP A 30 7.02 -10.02 -18.40
N VAL A 31 6.63 -9.30 -17.34
CA VAL A 31 5.23 -8.97 -17.08
C VAL A 31 4.86 -7.72 -17.88
N GLU A 32 4.02 -7.87 -18.89
CA GLU A 32 3.45 -6.74 -19.63
C GLU A 32 2.19 -6.19 -18.94
N ARG A 33 1.43 -7.08 -18.31
CA ARG A 33 0.18 -6.74 -17.64
C ARG A 33 -0.08 -7.63 -16.43
N LEU A 34 -0.53 -7.01 -15.35
CA LEU A 34 -1.03 -7.68 -14.16
C LEU A 34 -2.50 -7.31 -13.97
N GLU A 35 -3.37 -8.32 -13.84
CA GLU A 35 -4.82 -8.12 -13.64
C GLU A 35 -5.23 -8.49 -12.22
N PHE A 36 -6.06 -7.65 -11.62
CA PHE A 36 -6.65 -7.90 -10.31
C PHE A 36 -8.11 -8.34 -10.51
N GLN A 37 -8.44 -9.52 -9.98
CA GLN A 37 -9.78 -10.09 -10.12
C GLN A 37 -10.57 -10.06 -8.82
N ASN A 38 -9.91 -9.77 -7.70
CA ASN A 38 -10.50 -9.82 -6.36
C ASN A 38 -10.34 -8.48 -5.64
N SER A 39 -11.20 -8.23 -4.65
CA SER A 39 -11.12 -7.05 -3.78
C SER A 39 -9.88 -7.08 -2.89
N ILE A 40 -9.37 -8.28 -2.56
CA ILE A 40 -8.14 -8.48 -1.81
C ILE A 40 -7.18 -9.27 -2.70
N ASN A 41 -5.97 -8.75 -2.87
CA ASN A 41 -4.90 -9.39 -3.64
C ASN A 41 -3.65 -9.47 -2.77
N PHE A 42 -2.99 -10.63 -2.77
CA PHE A 42 -1.76 -10.87 -2.02
C PHE A 42 -0.60 -11.06 -2.99
N PHE A 43 0.47 -10.30 -2.78
CA PHE A 43 1.76 -10.53 -3.42
C PHE A 43 2.60 -11.42 -2.50
N VAL A 44 2.91 -12.61 -2.95
CA VAL A 44 3.64 -13.63 -2.18
C VAL A 44 4.94 -13.99 -2.91
N GLY A 45 6.03 -14.13 -2.17
CA GLY A 45 7.33 -14.48 -2.72
C GLY A 45 8.44 -14.24 -1.71
N GLU A 46 9.65 -14.70 -2.03
CA GLU A 46 10.83 -14.52 -1.20
C GLU A 46 11.28 -13.05 -1.09
N ASN A 47 12.18 -12.77 -0.14
CA ASN A 47 12.79 -11.45 -0.02
C ASN A 47 13.58 -11.13 -1.29
N GLY A 48 13.47 -9.89 -1.78
CA GLY A 48 14.11 -9.48 -3.03
C GLY A 48 13.33 -9.84 -4.31
N SER A 49 12.17 -10.51 -4.23
CA SER A 49 11.35 -10.83 -5.41
C SER A 49 10.61 -9.63 -6.02
N GLY A 50 10.78 -8.42 -5.50
CA GLY A 50 10.21 -7.20 -6.04
C GLY A 50 8.81 -6.83 -5.52
N LYS A 51 8.29 -7.50 -4.47
CA LYS A 51 6.97 -7.22 -3.88
C LYS A 51 6.83 -5.77 -3.44
N SER A 52 7.74 -5.29 -2.58
CA SER A 52 7.73 -3.93 -2.06
C SER A 52 7.96 -2.90 -3.16
N THR A 53 8.86 -3.18 -4.12
CA THR A 53 9.10 -2.33 -5.29
C THR A 53 7.82 -2.17 -6.12
N LEU A 54 7.10 -3.26 -6.36
CA LEU A 54 5.84 -3.22 -7.10
C LEU A 54 4.74 -2.49 -6.33
N LEU A 55 4.57 -2.75 -5.03
CA LEU A 55 3.59 -2.07 -4.18
C LEU A 55 3.86 -0.57 -4.10
N GLU A 56 5.11 -0.17 -3.92
CA GLU A 56 5.53 1.23 -3.91
C GLU A 56 5.22 1.90 -5.25
N ALA A 57 5.59 1.26 -6.37
CA ALA A 57 5.31 1.79 -7.70
C ALA A 57 3.79 1.98 -7.94
N ILE A 58 2.96 1.01 -7.51
CA ILE A 58 1.50 1.13 -7.57
C ILE A 58 1.01 2.30 -6.71
N ALA A 59 1.52 2.43 -5.49
CA ALA A 59 1.15 3.49 -4.57
C ALA A 59 1.43 4.87 -5.17
N ILE A 60 2.65 5.09 -5.65
CA ILE A 60 3.09 6.36 -6.27
C ILE A 60 2.28 6.65 -7.54
N ALA A 61 2.16 5.68 -8.46
CA ALA A 61 1.39 5.84 -9.70
C ALA A 61 -0.11 6.08 -9.43
N HIS A 62 -0.62 5.70 -8.27
CA HIS A 62 -1.99 5.97 -7.83
C HIS A 62 -2.12 7.30 -7.08
N GLY A 63 -1.00 7.93 -6.69
CA GLY A 63 -0.94 9.25 -6.05
C GLY A 63 -0.76 9.23 -4.52
N PHE A 64 -0.30 8.11 -3.95
CA PHE A 64 0.13 8.06 -2.55
C PHE A 64 1.56 8.59 -2.41
N ASN A 65 1.90 9.00 -1.18
CA ASN A 65 3.27 9.33 -0.84
C ASN A 65 4.14 8.06 -0.77
N PRO A 66 5.40 8.08 -1.26
CA PRO A 66 6.32 6.94 -1.16
C PRO A 66 6.54 6.42 0.26
N GLU A 67 6.55 7.32 1.24
CA GLU A 67 6.69 7.00 2.66
C GLU A 67 5.43 6.36 3.27
N GLY A 68 4.29 6.44 2.57
CA GLY A 68 2.99 5.96 3.05
C GLY A 68 2.05 7.06 3.53
N GLY A 69 0.97 6.66 4.17
CA GLY A 69 -0.09 7.54 4.62
C GLY A 69 -1.20 7.74 3.60
N THR A 70 -1.98 8.79 3.79
CA THR A 70 -3.04 9.18 2.85
C THR A 70 -2.48 9.93 1.65
N LYS A 71 -3.26 10.06 0.58
CA LYS A 71 -2.89 10.86 -0.61
C LYS A 71 -2.68 12.35 -0.30
N ASN A 72 -3.17 12.85 0.81
CA ASN A 72 -3.04 14.25 1.21
C ASN A 72 -1.72 14.55 1.93
N TYR A 73 -0.95 13.52 2.25
CA TYR A 73 0.36 13.70 2.88
C TYR A 73 1.40 14.06 1.83
N VAL A 74 1.84 15.33 1.85
CA VAL A 74 2.89 15.85 0.99
C VAL A 74 4.15 16.02 1.84
N PHE A 75 4.84 14.91 2.07
CA PHE A 75 6.18 14.95 2.65
C PHE A 75 7.04 13.89 1.95
N SER A 76 8.28 14.19 1.71
CA SER A 76 9.28 13.25 1.24
C SER A 76 10.56 13.50 2.04
N THR A 77 11.08 12.45 2.65
CA THR A 77 12.38 12.51 3.32
C THR A 77 13.52 12.22 2.36
N HIS A 78 13.26 11.50 1.27
CA HIS A 78 14.24 11.21 0.21
C HIS A 78 13.54 11.02 -1.15
N ASP A 79 14.19 11.53 -2.21
CA ASP A 79 13.79 11.36 -3.63
C ASP A 79 14.22 9.99 -4.22
N THR A 80 14.21 8.93 -3.42
CA THR A 80 14.73 7.59 -3.82
C THR A 80 13.61 6.58 -4.07
N HIS A 81 12.58 6.98 -4.80
CA HIS A 81 11.58 6.02 -5.26
C HIS A 81 12.06 5.27 -6.51
N SER A 82 11.58 4.05 -6.67
CA SER A 82 11.91 3.20 -7.82
C SER A 82 11.42 3.80 -9.14
N GLU A 83 12.25 3.80 -10.18
CA GLU A 83 11.89 4.17 -11.56
C GLU A 83 10.66 3.42 -12.10
N LEU A 84 10.31 2.30 -11.48
CA LEU A 84 9.15 1.50 -11.87
C LEU A 84 7.84 2.30 -11.81
N CYS A 85 7.71 3.29 -10.93
CA CYS A 85 6.50 4.11 -10.84
C CYS A 85 6.20 4.89 -12.13
N ASP A 86 7.23 5.29 -12.87
CA ASP A 86 7.10 5.98 -14.16
C ASP A 86 6.89 5.02 -15.33
N ALA A 87 7.27 3.76 -15.14
CA ALA A 87 7.15 2.71 -16.14
C ALA A 87 5.85 1.91 -16.04
N ILE A 88 5.04 2.14 -15.02
CA ILE A 88 3.73 1.48 -14.90
C ILE A 88 2.58 2.44 -15.12
N ARG A 89 1.46 1.89 -15.57
CA ARG A 89 0.17 2.57 -15.65
C ARG A 89 -0.88 1.79 -14.91
N VAL A 90 -1.48 2.40 -13.89
CA VAL A 90 -2.59 1.84 -13.14
C VAL A 90 -3.87 1.90 -13.97
N VAL A 91 -4.48 0.74 -14.23
CA VAL A 91 -5.79 0.62 -14.88
C VAL A 91 -6.85 0.76 -13.79
N LYS A 92 -7.46 1.93 -13.72
CA LYS A 92 -8.49 2.25 -12.73
C LYS A 92 -9.84 1.62 -13.12
N GLY A 93 -10.60 1.19 -12.10
CA GLY A 93 -11.98 0.80 -12.27
C GLY A 93 -12.91 2.01 -12.51
N TYR A 94 -14.20 1.73 -12.74
CA TYR A 94 -15.21 2.79 -12.92
C TYR A 94 -15.58 3.48 -11.59
N ARG A 95 -15.38 2.81 -10.46
CA ARG A 95 -15.60 3.39 -9.13
C ARG A 95 -14.36 4.14 -8.67
N LYS A 96 -14.60 5.23 -7.95
CA LYS A 96 -13.53 5.98 -7.27
C LYS A 96 -13.55 5.64 -5.79
N GLU A 97 -12.38 5.39 -5.25
CA GLU A 97 -12.20 5.26 -3.81
C GLU A 97 -12.52 6.59 -3.11
N LYS A 98 -13.17 6.52 -1.95
CA LYS A 98 -13.41 7.67 -1.07
C LYS A 98 -12.26 7.91 -0.12
N TRP A 99 -11.57 6.83 0.24
CA TRP A 99 -10.47 6.78 1.19
C TRP A 99 -9.32 6.03 0.57
N GLY A 100 -8.15 6.21 1.10
CA GLY A 100 -7.01 5.43 0.68
C GLY A 100 -5.85 5.60 1.64
N TYR A 101 -5.12 4.51 1.85
CA TYR A 101 -3.97 4.50 2.73
C TYR A 101 -2.91 3.53 2.23
N PHE A 102 -1.67 3.98 2.23
CA PHE A 102 -0.51 3.14 2.00
C PHE A 102 0.23 2.97 3.31
N LEU A 103 0.37 1.74 3.80
CA LEU A 103 1.00 1.41 5.06
C LEU A 103 2.19 0.50 4.83
N ARG A 104 3.38 0.99 5.21
CA ARG A 104 4.66 0.28 5.13
C ARG A 104 5.18 0.07 6.54
N ALA A 105 5.66 -1.14 6.84
CA ALA A 105 6.22 -1.44 8.15
C ALA A 105 7.49 -0.61 8.43
N GLU A 106 8.33 -0.41 7.41
CA GLU A 106 9.60 0.32 7.54
C GLU A 106 9.44 1.83 7.79
N SER A 107 8.42 2.47 7.20
CA SER A 107 8.17 3.92 7.35
C SER A 107 7.07 4.26 8.36
N PHE A 108 6.58 3.26 9.10
CA PHE A 108 5.50 3.43 10.07
C PHE A 108 5.70 4.62 11.01
N TYR A 109 6.89 4.78 11.59
CA TYR A 109 7.15 5.87 12.55
C TYR A 109 7.06 7.25 11.91
N ASN A 110 7.51 7.41 10.68
CA ASN A 110 7.42 8.69 9.96
C ASN A 110 5.96 9.06 9.71
N VAL A 111 5.15 8.09 9.29
CA VAL A 111 3.72 8.27 9.04
C VAL A 111 2.96 8.54 10.33
N ALA A 112 3.24 7.78 11.39
CA ALA A 112 2.63 7.96 12.71
C ALA A 112 2.90 9.36 13.28
N THR A 113 4.15 9.85 13.16
CA THR A 113 4.52 11.22 13.56
C THR A 113 3.68 12.25 12.82
N LYS A 114 3.53 12.08 11.50
CA LYS A 114 2.75 13.03 10.70
C LYS A 114 1.26 12.99 11.03
N GLU A 115 0.69 11.81 11.28
CA GLU A 115 -0.69 11.73 11.75
C GLU A 115 -0.90 12.41 13.10
N GLU A 116 0.03 12.26 14.03
CA GLU A 116 -0.04 12.95 15.32
C GLU A 116 0.08 14.47 15.16
N GLU A 117 0.94 14.96 14.27
CA GLU A 117 1.08 16.38 13.95
C GLU A 117 -0.20 16.98 13.33
N TYR A 118 -0.87 16.24 12.44
CA TYR A 118 -2.09 16.71 11.74
C TYR A 118 -3.38 16.43 12.53
N GLY A 119 -3.39 15.43 13.40
CA GLY A 119 -4.58 14.96 14.12
C GLY A 119 -5.02 15.84 15.31
N GLY A 120 -4.22 16.82 15.73
CA GLY A 120 -4.53 17.71 16.83
C GLY A 120 -4.55 17.03 18.21
N ILE A 121 -5.32 17.59 19.17
CA ILE A 121 -5.33 17.16 20.59
C ILE A 121 -5.87 15.74 20.79
N ASP A 122 -6.73 15.27 19.87
CA ASP A 122 -7.34 13.92 19.90
C ASP A 122 -6.57 12.90 19.06
N SER A 123 -5.35 13.23 18.59
CA SER A 123 -4.53 12.30 17.82
C SER A 123 -4.22 11.03 18.64
N ALA A 124 -4.35 9.89 17.97
CA ALA A 124 -3.98 8.62 18.58
C ALA A 124 -2.46 8.63 18.88
N ARG A 125 -2.08 8.53 20.14
CA ARG A 125 -0.69 8.56 20.59
C ARG A 125 0.03 7.27 20.20
N TYR A 126 0.41 7.14 18.94
CA TYR A 126 1.03 5.93 18.39
C TYR A 126 2.40 5.66 19.03
N HIS A 127 3.16 6.73 19.33
CA HIS A 127 4.50 6.63 19.94
C HIS A 127 4.50 6.18 21.40
N GLU A 128 3.37 6.31 22.11
CA GLU A 128 3.22 5.81 23.48
C GLU A 128 2.92 4.29 23.55
N ARG A 129 2.73 3.64 22.41
CA ARG A 129 2.39 2.22 22.27
C ARG A 129 3.62 1.41 21.83
N SER A 130 3.60 0.10 22.06
CA SER A 130 4.59 -0.78 21.42
C SER A 130 4.45 -0.69 19.90
N HIS A 131 5.56 -0.94 19.16
CA HIS A 131 5.58 -0.86 17.69
C HIS A 131 4.37 -1.57 17.04
N GLY A 132 4.13 -2.83 17.40
CA GLY A 132 3.00 -3.59 16.83
C GLY A 132 1.61 -3.09 17.29
N GLU A 133 1.48 -2.47 18.45
CA GLU A 133 0.22 -1.84 18.91
C GLU A 133 -0.04 -0.55 18.16
N GLY A 134 0.97 0.28 18.00
CA GLY A 134 0.88 1.51 17.24
C GLY A 134 0.53 1.23 15.77
N PHE A 135 1.23 0.28 15.15
CA PHE A 135 0.97 -0.14 13.77
C PHE A 135 -0.47 -0.63 13.57
N LEU A 136 -0.94 -1.53 14.45
CA LEU A 136 -2.31 -2.04 14.36
C LEU A 136 -3.34 -0.94 14.60
N ALA A 137 -3.11 -0.05 15.57
CA ALA A 137 -3.99 1.09 15.82
C ALA A 137 -4.06 2.05 14.62
N LEU A 138 -2.91 2.34 14.00
CA LEU A 138 -2.85 3.16 12.79
C LEU A 138 -3.67 2.52 11.65
N ALA A 139 -3.50 1.22 11.43
CA ALA A 139 -4.27 0.48 10.45
C ALA A 139 -5.78 0.54 10.75
N GLN A 140 -6.18 0.27 11.99
CA GLN A 140 -7.60 0.27 12.40
C GLN A 140 -8.25 1.65 12.26
N ASN A 141 -7.55 2.72 12.60
CA ASN A 141 -8.07 4.09 12.49
C ASN A 141 -8.28 4.52 11.03
N ASN A 142 -7.48 3.98 10.12
CA ASN A 142 -7.52 4.36 8.70
C ASN A 142 -8.31 3.38 7.80
N LEU A 143 -8.65 2.18 8.29
CA LEU A 143 -9.46 1.22 7.55
C LEU A 143 -10.94 1.63 7.56
N GLN A 144 -11.41 2.14 6.43
CA GLN A 144 -12.80 2.56 6.23
C GLN A 144 -13.41 1.93 4.97
N PRO A 145 -14.73 1.68 4.92
CA PRO A 145 -15.39 1.17 3.74
C PRO A 145 -15.21 2.09 2.52
N ASN A 146 -15.17 1.52 1.33
CA ASN A 146 -14.95 2.23 0.06
C ASN A 146 -13.56 2.87 -0.07
N GLY A 147 -12.54 2.26 0.55
CA GLY A 147 -11.14 2.69 0.50
C GLY A 147 -10.26 1.76 -0.31
N LEU A 148 -9.16 2.31 -0.84
CA LEU A 148 -8.04 1.56 -1.42
C LEU A 148 -6.91 1.50 -0.41
N TYR A 149 -6.46 0.31 -0.09
CA TYR A 149 -5.44 0.06 0.91
C TYR A 149 -4.31 -0.77 0.31
N LEU A 150 -3.09 -0.32 0.56
CA LEU A 150 -1.86 -1.01 0.19
C LEU A 150 -1.09 -1.27 1.49
N PHE A 151 -0.70 -2.52 1.71
CA PHE A 151 0.07 -2.94 2.88
C PHE A 151 1.37 -3.58 2.42
N ASP A 152 2.50 -3.00 2.83
CA ASP A 152 3.83 -3.52 2.54
C ASP A 152 4.44 -4.10 3.82
N GLU A 153 4.66 -5.41 3.81
CA GLU A 153 5.21 -6.21 4.90
C GLU A 153 4.56 -5.97 6.28
N PRO A 154 3.21 -5.90 6.39
CA PRO A 154 2.56 -5.64 7.67
C PRO A 154 2.89 -6.70 8.74
N GLU A 155 3.27 -7.90 8.33
CA GLU A 155 3.71 -8.99 9.21
C GLU A 155 5.00 -8.66 9.95
N ALA A 156 5.90 -7.86 9.38
CA ALA A 156 7.17 -7.50 10.01
C ALA A 156 6.98 -6.69 11.30
N ALA A 157 5.91 -5.89 11.37
CA ALA A 157 5.59 -5.07 12.54
C ALA A 157 4.72 -5.80 13.57
N LEU A 158 4.09 -6.94 13.22
CA LEU A 158 3.02 -7.55 13.99
C LEU A 158 3.37 -8.95 14.52
N SER A 159 3.01 -9.21 15.78
CA SER A 159 2.98 -10.57 16.30
C SER A 159 1.92 -11.42 15.58
N PRO A 160 2.03 -12.77 15.55
CA PRO A 160 1.05 -13.62 14.85
C PRO A 160 -0.40 -13.35 15.25
N GLN A 161 -0.65 -13.07 16.53
CA GLN A 161 -1.99 -12.76 17.01
C GLN A 161 -2.50 -11.42 16.46
N ARG A 162 -1.63 -10.41 16.33
CA ARG A 162 -1.98 -9.10 15.75
C ARG A 162 -2.15 -9.16 14.24
N GLN A 163 -1.40 -10.03 13.56
CA GLN A 163 -1.61 -10.31 12.14
C GLN A 163 -3.02 -10.84 11.87
N LEU A 164 -3.50 -11.78 12.72
CA LEU A 164 -4.89 -12.26 12.63
C LEU A 164 -5.90 -11.14 12.91
N THR A 165 -5.62 -10.28 13.87
CA THR A 165 -6.49 -9.13 14.15
C THR A 165 -6.57 -8.19 12.94
N LEU A 166 -5.43 -7.84 12.34
CA LEU A 166 -5.40 -7.01 11.11
C LEU A 166 -6.18 -7.67 9.97
N LEU A 167 -5.98 -8.97 9.75
CA LEU A 167 -6.70 -9.71 8.72
C LEU A 167 -8.23 -9.66 8.94
N MET A 168 -8.67 -9.77 10.19
CA MET A 168 -10.10 -9.65 10.53
C MET A 168 -10.65 -8.24 10.28
N GLU A 169 -9.87 -7.19 10.53
CA GLU A 169 -10.29 -5.82 10.23
C GLU A 169 -10.38 -5.57 8.72
N ILE A 170 -9.41 -6.06 7.95
CA ILE A 170 -9.45 -6.03 6.48
C ILE A 170 -10.70 -6.76 5.96
N TYR A 171 -10.97 -7.95 6.47
CA TYR A 171 -12.14 -8.75 6.08
C TYR A 171 -13.45 -8.03 6.39
N LYS A 172 -13.61 -7.46 7.59
CA LYS A 172 -14.78 -6.65 7.96
C LYS A 172 -14.96 -5.46 7.03
N CYS A 173 -13.87 -4.75 6.73
CA CYS A 173 -13.90 -3.62 5.81
C CYS A 173 -14.42 -4.02 4.42
N CYS A 174 -14.02 -5.19 3.92
CA CYS A 174 -14.49 -5.74 2.65
C CYS A 174 -15.96 -6.19 2.70
N LEU A 175 -16.41 -6.81 3.81
CA LEU A 175 -17.80 -7.27 3.95
C LEU A 175 -18.80 -6.12 4.01
N LEU A 176 -18.48 -5.02 4.70
CA LEU A 176 -19.33 -3.83 4.77
C LEU A 176 -19.53 -3.19 3.38
N TYR A 177 -18.72 -3.60 2.43
CA TYR A 177 -18.77 -3.15 1.04
C TYR A 177 -19.75 -3.96 0.17
N THR A 178 -20.02 -5.21 0.54
CA THR A 178 -20.85 -6.17 -0.24
C THR A 178 -22.29 -6.23 0.24
N SER A 179 -22.66 -5.49 1.29
CA SER A 179 -24.06 -5.39 1.71
C SER A 179 -24.82 -4.41 0.83
N PRO A 180 -25.95 -4.81 0.22
CA PRO A 180 -26.78 -3.98 -0.64
C PRO A 180 -27.41 -2.80 0.10
#